data_7c59243c282aee95897fd093a2c430a7
#
_entry.id   7c59243c282aee95897fd093a2c430a7
#
_cell.length_a   1.000
_cell.length_b   1.000
_cell.length_c   1.000
_cell.angle_alpha   90.00
_cell.angle_beta   90.00
_cell.angle_gamma   90.00
#
_symmetry.space_group_name_H-M   'P 1'
#
loop_
_entity.id
_entity.type
_entity.pdbx_description
1 polymer ?
#
loop_
_entity_poly.entity_id
_entity_poly.type
_entity_poly.pdbx_seq_one_letter_code
_entity_poly.pdbx_strand_id
1 'polypeptide(L)'
;MAHTYKRIIIARTDKIGDLILSIPSFFMIRKMYPEAEITLLVRNYNYNIVKNLPYINRVVQIDRYRQKELLEKIKYFNADVFIALYVDNFVMELAKASKAKIKIGPLSKIKSFFIFNKGVLQKRSKSIKHEAEYNLDLIKKLDKKLFEDRFEINTQIFLDKSNLEAAEKFFKDNSIGDKVLVVNPFMGGSAKNITDDQYADILREIIDREKDIDVIVTAHISDEDRGLDLLEKIGRDRVYLFANGGELLNIGAVINRAKVYFGGSTGPTHIAGSLQKSIVALYPKKATQSSIRWGVFGNEDVTYIIPDENTKENYKHKDFDSYNEKIKEKIVQAIIDRLER
;
A
#
# COMPACT_ATOMS: atom_id res chain seq x y z
N MET A 1 7.35 33.37 -14.31
CA MET A 1 7.52 32.20 -15.17
C MET A 1 7.55 30.97 -14.30
N ALA A 2 6.78 29.91 -14.63
CA ALA A 2 6.86 28.65 -13.90
C ALA A 2 8.25 28.04 -14.12
N HIS A 3 8.89 27.57 -13.04
CA HIS A 3 10.17 26.90 -13.15
C HIS A 3 9.99 25.58 -13.91
N THR A 4 10.76 25.36 -14.97
CA THR A 4 10.75 24.12 -15.73
C THR A 4 11.91 23.25 -15.25
N TYR A 5 11.59 22.12 -14.60
CA TYR A 5 12.60 21.14 -14.21
C TYR A 5 12.65 20.03 -15.26
N LYS A 6 13.88 19.67 -15.68
CA LYS A 6 14.09 18.64 -16.71
C LYS A 6 14.30 17.23 -16.13
N ARG A 7 14.93 17.14 -14.97
CA ARG A 7 15.26 15.85 -14.34
C ARG A 7 14.94 15.86 -12.86
N ILE A 8 14.06 14.96 -12.45
CA ILE A 8 13.57 14.85 -11.08
C ILE A 8 13.85 13.44 -10.57
N ILE A 9 14.54 13.34 -9.43
CA ILE A 9 14.71 12.10 -8.70
C ILE A 9 13.74 12.07 -7.53
N ILE A 10 13.03 10.96 -7.36
CA ILE A 10 12.16 10.70 -6.22
C ILE A 10 12.68 9.47 -5.50
N ALA A 11 12.77 9.50 -4.17
CA ALA A 11 13.14 8.35 -3.35
C ALA A 11 11.99 7.93 -2.43
N ARG A 12 11.56 6.66 -2.55
CA ARG A 12 10.62 6.00 -1.65
C ARG A 12 11.09 4.56 -1.40
N THR A 13 11.79 4.35 -0.30
CA THR A 13 12.60 3.15 -0.06
C THR A 13 12.17 2.34 1.17
N ASP A 14 10.97 2.61 1.67
CA ASP A 14 10.35 1.93 2.81
C ASP A 14 9.29 0.90 2.35
N LYS A 15 8.29 0.60 3.16
CA LYS A 15 7.36 -0.52 2.97
C LYS A 15 6.43 -0.34 1.76
N ILE A 16 5.82 -1.46 1.33
CA ILE A 16 4.91 -1.53 0.17
C ILE A 16 3.71 -0.60 0.31
N GLY A 17 3.03 -0.60 1.48
CA GLY A 17 1.90 0.29 1.72
C GLY A 17 2.29 1.76 1.61
N ASP A 18 3.45 2.13 2.16
CA ASP A 18 4.02 3.47 2.04
C ASP A 18 4.28 3.88 0.59
N LEU A 19 4.78 2.95 -0.24
CA LEU A 19 5.01 3.18 -1.66
C LEU A 19 3.69 3.42 -2.40
N ILE A 20 2.67 2.57 -2.18
CA ILE A 20 1.36 2.70 -2.83
C ILE A 20 0.73 4.05 -2.45
N LEU A 21 0.78 4.44 -1.18
CA LEU A 21 0.32 5.76 -0.71
C LEU A 21 1.16 6.94 -1.22
N SER A 22 2.23 6.67 -1.97
CA SER A 22 3.03 7.70 -2.65
C SER A 22 2.69 7.85 -4.13
N ILE A 23 1.90 6.94 -4.72
CA ILE A 23 1.51 6.99 -6.14
C ILE A 23 0.87 8.33 -6.53
N PRO A 24 -0.05 8.93 -5.73
CA PRO A 24 -0.59 10.25 -6.03
C PRO A 24 0.48 11.33 -6.17
N SER A 25 1.56 11.23 -5.38
CA SER A 25 2.68 12.17 -5.47
C SER A 25 3.47 12.01 -6.76
N PHE A 26 3.69 10.79 -7.24
CA PHE A 26 4.36 10.52 -8.51
C PHE A 26 3.52 11.06 -9.69
N PHE A 27 2.21 10.79 -9.66
CA PHE A 27 1.26 11.30 -10.65
C PHE A 27 1.25 12.84 -10.68
N MET A 28 1.17 13.49 -9.51
CA MET A 28 1.17 14.94 -9.41
C MET A 28 2.46 15.58 -9.97
N ILE A 29 3.63 14.97 -9.74
CA ILE A 29 4.88 15.47 -10.33
C ILE A 29 4.80 15.43 -11.86
N ARG A 30 4.30 14.35 -12.46
CA ARG A 30 4.12 14.24 -13.91
C ARG A 30 3.13 15.29 -14.42
N LYS A 31 2.02 15.52 -13.72
CA LYS A 31 1.07 16.58 -14.08
C LYS A 31 1.68 17.99 -14.01
N MET A 32 2.48 18.25 -12.98
CA MET A 32 3.16 19.53 -12.82
C MET A 32 4.25 19.75 -13.88
N TYR A 33 4.98 18.70 -14.23
CA TYR A 33 6.14 18.75 -15.13
C TYR A 33 6.04 17.65 -16.20
N PRO A 34 5.19 17.84 -17.24
CA PRO A 34 4.92 16.79 -18.24
C PRO A 34 6.16 16.31 -18.99
N GLU A 35 7.13 17.20 -19.24
CA GLU A 35 8.33 16.92 -20.02
C GLU A 35 9.54 16.49 -19.16
N ALA A 36 9.38 16.40 -17.82
CA ALA A 36 10.49 16.04 -16.96
C ALA A 36 10.83 14.54 -17.08
N GLU A 37 12.11 14.21 -17.09
CA GLU A 37 12.59 12.84 -16.88
C GLU A 37 12.50 12.52 -15.38
N ILE A 38 11.58 11.63 -15.00
CA ILE A 38 11.32 11.25 -13.61
C ILE A 38 11.98 9.90 -13.34
N THR A 39 12.94 9.89 -12.40
CA THR A 39 13.60 8.68 -11.91
C THR A 39 13.12 8.38 -10.49
N LEU A 40 12.59 7.18 -10.27
CA LEU A 40 12.13 6.70 -8.97
C LEU A 40 13.11 5.69 -8.38
N LEU A 41 13.58 5.95 -7.15
CA LEU A 41 14.47 5.06 -6.40
C LEU A 41 13.64 4.24 -5.40
N VAL A 42 13.69 2.90 -5.52
CA VAL A 42 12.92 1.97 -4.69
C VAL A 42 13.76 0.77 -4.24
N ARG A 43 13.30 0.02 -3.24
CA ARG A 43 13.82 -1.30 -2.88
C ARG A 43 13.40 -2.35 -3.92
N ASN A 44 14.12 -3.49 -3.96
CA ASN A 44 13.83 -4.57 -4.90
C ASN A 44 12.39 -5.08 -4.78
N TYR A 45 11.90 -5.31 -3.55
CA TYR A 45 10.56 -5.83 -3.30
C TYR A 45 9.43 -4.86 -3.70
N ASN A 46 9.74 -3.59 -3.89
CA ASN A 46 8.79 -2.55 -4.31
C ASN A 46 8.73 -2.37 -5.83
N TYR A 47 9.71 -2.89 -6.57
CA TYR A 47 9.90 -2.61 -7.99
C TYR A 47 8.66 -2.94 -8.84
N ASN A 48 8.08 -4.12 -8.62
CA ASN A 48 6.97 -4.61 -9.44
C ASN A 48 5.71 -3.75 -9.33
N ILE A 49 5.52 -3.04 -8.21
CA ILE A 49 4.37 -2.13 -8.02
C ILE A 49 4.48 -0.90 -8.91
N VAL A 50 5.69 -0.43 -9.19
CA VAL A 50 5.93 0.85 -9.87
C VAL A 50 6.51 0.72 -11.27
N LYS A 51 6.96 -0.48 -11.70
CA LYS A 51 7.61 -0.70 -13.00
C LYS A 51 6.74 -0.29 -14.20
N ASN A 52 5.43 -0.40 -14.05
CA ASN A 52 4.44 -0.13 -15.11
C ASN A 52 3.73 1.22 -14.96
N LEU A 53 4.16 2.09 -14.02
CA LEU A 53 3.54 3.42 -13.88
C LEU A 53 3.89 4.31 -15.08
N PRO A 54 2.90 4.75 -15.88
CA PRO A 54 3.14 5.43 -17.15
C PRO A 54 3.77 6.82 -17.00
N TYR A 55 3.75 7.35 -15.79
CA TYR A 55 4.30 8.68 -15.47
C TYR A 55 5.71 8.65 -14.88
N ILE A 56 6.35 7.47 -14.78
CA ILE A 56 7.73 7.29 -14.35
C ILE A 56 8.58 6.85 -15.55
N ASN A 57 9.67 7.58 -15.84
CA ASN A 57 10.54 7.24 -16.96
C ASN A 57 11.55 6.14 -16.62
N ARG A 58 12.00 6.11 -15.36
CA ARG A 58 13.03 5.16 -14.90
C ARG A 58 12.79 4.75 -13.46
N VAL A 59 12.81 3.46 -13.20
CA VAL A 59 12.82 2.91 -11.84
C VAL A 59 14.20 2.30 -11.55
N VAL A 60 14.81 2.73 -10.45
CA VAL A 60 16.11 2.23 -9.99
C VAL A 60 15.93 1.44 -8.71
N GLN A 61 16.27 0.16 -8.75
CA GLN A 61 16.30 -0.73 -7.60
C GLN A 61 17.61 -0.52 -6.83
N ILE A 62 17.52 0.18 -5.68
CA ILE A 62 18.75 0.59 -4.95
C ILE A 62 19.53 -0.58 -4.39
N ASP A 63 18.90 -1.72 -4.11
CA ASP A 63 19.53 -2.91 -3.54
C ASP A 63 20.39 -3.69 -4.57
N ARG A 64 20.30 -3.36 -5.87
CA ARG A 64 21.12 -3.96 -6.93
C ARG A 64 22.53 -3.39 -7.00
N TYR A 65 22.82 -2.36 -6.21
CA TYR A 65 24.09 -1.65 -6.24
C TYR A 65 24.76 -1.69 -4.86
N ARG A 66 26.08 -1.72 -4.85
CA ARG A 66 26.82 -1.36 -3.64
C ARG A 66 26.60 0.12 -3.35
N GLN A 67 26.55 0.48 -2.08
CA GLN A 67 26.23 1.87 -1.66
C GLN A 67 27.11 2.91 -2.38
N LYS A 68 28.45 2.71 -2.40
CA LYS A 68 29.39 3.62 -3.07
C LYS A 68 29.11 3.76 -4.58
N GLU A 69 28.83 2.65 -5.24
CA GLU A 69 28.51 2.61 -6.67
C GLU A 69 27.23 3.41 -6.97
N LEU A 70 26.17 3.23 -6.17
CA LEU A 70 24.94 3.98 -6.37
C LEU A 70 25.14 5.48 -6.12
N LEU A 71 25.91 5.87 -5.10
CA LEU A 71 26.23 7.27 -4.85
C LEU A 71 26.98 7.92 -6.00
N GLU A 72 27.90 7.21 -6.65
CA GLU A 72 28.56 7.72 -7.86
C GLU A 72 27.56 7.80 -9.03
N LYS A 73 26.76 6.75 -9.26
CA LYS A 73 25.78 6.70 -10.36
C LYS A 73 24.76 7.84 -10.26
N ILE A 74 24.28 8.18 -9.07
CA ILE A 74 23.29 9.25 -8.84
C ILE A 74 23.83 10.61 -9.29
N LYS A 75 25.13 10.87 -9.23
CA LYS A 75 25.74 12.12 -9.71
C LYS A 75 25.54 12.32 -11.21
N TYR A 76 25.58 11.24 -12.00
CA TYR A 76 25.43 11.29 -13.46
C TYR A 76 23.99 11.51 -13.92
N PHE A 77 23.00 11.41 -13.03
CA PHE A 77 21.61 11.72 -13.39
C PHE A 77 21.39 13.23 -13.56
N ASN A 78 22.33 14.08 -13.11
CA ASN A 78 22.27 15.53 -13.24
C ASN A 78 20.90 16.12 -12.87
N ALA A 79 20.33 15.67 -11.74
CA ALA A 79 18.99 16.03 -11.33
C ALA A 79 18.90 17.52 -10.95
N ASP A 80 17.84 18.19 -11.42
CA ASP A 80 17.48 19.53 -10.99
C ASP A 80 16.87 19.50 -9.57
N VAL A 81 16.08 18.46 -9.32
CA VAL A 81 15.31 18.26 -8.10
C VAL A 81 15.52 16.85 -7.55
N PHE A 82 15.71 16.73 -6.24
CA PHE A 82 15.67 15.48 -5.50
C PHE A 82 14.56 15.55 -4.44
N ILE A 83 13.62 14.61 -4.45
CA ILE A 83 12.50 14.53 -3.53
C ILE A 83 12.61 13.24 -2.72
N ALA A 84 12.77 13.35 -1.39
CA ALA A 84 12.71 12.23 -0.48
C ALA A 84 11.32 12.16 0.16
N LEU A 85 10.52 11.14 -0.14
CA LEU A 85 9.23 10.92 0.53
C LEU A 85 9.40 10.17 1.84
N TYR A 86 10.49 9.41 1.95
CA TYR A 86 10.99 8.79 3.17
C TYR A 86 12.45 9.20 3.42
N VAL A 87 12.86 9.30 4.70
CA VAL A 87 14.22 9.74 5.06
C VAL A 87 14.86 8.81 6.08
N ASP A 88 15.90 8.13 5.61
CA ASP A 88 16.92 7.47 6.42
C ASP A 88 18.32 8.06 6.12
N ASN A 89 19.36 7.51 6.72
CA ASN A 89 20.73 7.99 6.50
C ASN A 89 21.16 7.80 5.04
N PHE A 90 20.78 6.69 4.42
CA PHE A 90 21.17 6.40 3.04
C PHE A 90 20.45 7.31 2.03
N VAL A 91 19.15 7.54 2.21
CA VAL A 91 18.39 8.50 1.36
C VAL A 91 18.98 9.91 1.47
N MET A 92 19.43 10.32 2.67
CA MET A 92 20.12 11.61 2.85
C MET A 92 21.45 11.68 2.10
N GLU A 93 22.22 10.58 2.06
CA GLU A 93 23.45 10.49 1.28
C GLU A 93 23.17 10.54 -0.23
N LEU A 94 22.12 9.84 -0.71
CA LEU A 94 21.67 9.93 -2.12
C LEU A 94 21.26 11.36 -2.48
N ALA A 95 20.51 12.04 -1.61
CA ALA A 95 20.11 13.43 -1.81
C ALA A 95 21.33 14.36 -1.91
N LYS A 96 22.35 14.16 -1.08
CA LYS A 96 23.61 14.90 -1.14
C LYS A 96 24.42 14.57 -2.41
N ALA A 97 24.53 13.30 -2.76
CA ALA A 97 25.28 12.83 -3.92
C ALA A 97 24.65 13.29 -5.25
N SER A 98 23.34 13.44 -5.32
CA SER A 98 22.61 13.93 -6.51
C SER A 98 23.06 15.31 -6.98
N LYS A 99 23.64 16.13 -6.08
CA LYS A 99 24.00 17.53 -6.32
C LYS A 99 22.84 18.39 -6.83
N ALA A 100 21.57 17.90 -6.76
CA ALA A 100 20.40 18.63 -7.17
C ALA A 100 20.35 20.01 -6.48
N LYS A 101 20.00 21.04 -7.22
CA LYS A 101 19.87 22.41 -6.67
C LYS A 101 18.74 22.50 -5.66
N ILE A 102 17.66 21.77 -5.91
CA ILE A 102 16.48 21.69 -5.02
C ILE A 102 16.43 20.30 -4.41
N LYS A 103 16.39 20.24 -3.08
CA LYS A 103 16.24 19.01 -2.30
C LYS A 103 15.06 19.16 -1.36
N ILE A 104 14.04 18.31 -1.54
CA ILE A 104 12.81 18.30 -0.75
C ILE A 104 12.77 17.03 0.08
N GLY A 105 12.35 17.14 1.33
CA GLY A 105 12.15 15.99 2.21
C GLY A 105 11.59 16.39 3.56
N PRO A 106 11.09 15.44 4.36
CA PRO A 106 10.62 15.70 5.71
C PRO A 106 11.78 16.05 6.63
N LEU A 107 11.60 17.12 7.41
CA LEU A 107 12.53 17.58 8.43
C LEU A 107 12.30 16.81 9.74
N SER A 108 12.50 15.50 9.71
CA SER A 108 12.25 14.59 10.85
C SER A 108 13.49 14.25 11.66
N LYS A 109 14.69 14.57 11.16
CA LYS A 109 15.98 14.32 11.77
C LYS A 109 16.83 15.59 11.71
N ILE A 110 17.70 15.83 12.71
CA ILE A 110 18.57 17.02 12.74
C ILE A 110 19.38 17.15 11.44
N LYS A 111 19.96 16.05 10.94
CA LYS A 111 20.72 16.06 9.68
C LYS A 111 19.89 16.49 8.48
N SER A 112 18.57 16.24 8.48
CA SER A 112 17.70 16.57 7.33
C SER A 112 17.59 18.09 7.10
N PHE A 113 17.72 18.91 8.16
CA PHE A 113 17.70 20.37 8.05
C PHE A 113 18.89 20.93 7.24
N PHE A 114 20.02 20.24 7.23
CA PHE A 114 21.22 20.66 6.48
C PHE A 114 21.25 20.13 5.04
N ILE A 115 20.40 19.15 4.72
CA ILE A 115 20.40 18.47 3.41
C ILE A 115 19.25 18.97 2.53
N PHE A 116 18.04 19.10 3.11
CA PHE A 116 16.86 19.50 2.35
C PHE A 116 16.63 21.01 2.42
N ASN A 117 17.10 21.74 1.41
CA ASN A 117 16.98 23.20 1.33
C ASN A 117 15.54 23.69 1.11
N LYS A 118 14.62 22.82 0.67
CA LYS A 118 13.17 23.03 0.68
C LYS A 118 12.47 21.99 1.57
N GLY A 119 13.01 21.71 2.76
CA GLY A 119 12.44 20.76 3.69
C GLY A 119 11.06 21.16 4.23
N VAL A 120 10.28 20.18 4.66
CA VAL A 120 8.95 20.37 5.26
C VAL A 120 8.91 19.76 6.66
N LEU A 121 8.56 20.56 7.66
CA LEU A 121 8.36 20.07 9.03
C LEU A 121 6.99 19.37 9.12
N GLN A 122 7.01 18.04 9.10
CA GLN A 122 5.83 17.20 9.16
C GLN A 122 5.76 16.48 10.50
N LYS A 123 4.75 16.74 11.31
CA LYS A 123 4.56 16.06 12.59
C LYS A 123 3.90 14.68 12.40
N ARG A 124 4.51 13.81 11.55
CA ARG A 124 3.94 12.50 11.17
C ARG A 124 3.66 11.60 12.39
N SER A 125 4.45 11.71 13.47
CA SER A 125 4.22 10.96 14.72
C SER A 125 2.90 11.31 15.42
N LYS A 126 2.32 12.48 15.13
CA LYS A 126 1.00 12.89 15.64
C LYS A 126 -0.17 12.28 14.84
N SER A 127 0.10 11.73 13.64
CA SER A 127 -0.89 11.05 12.78
C SER A 127 -2.18 11.87 12.55
N ILE A 128 -2.02 13.19 12.33
CA ILE A 128 -3.15 14.12 12.12
C ILE A 128 -3.59 14.22 10.66
N LYS A 129 -2.81 13.64 9.74
CA LYS A 129 -3.08 13.57 8.30
C LYS A 129 -2.87 12.16 7.80
N HIS A 130 -3.45 11.89 6.66
CA HIS A 130 -3.17 10.67 5.91
C HIS A 130 -1.72 10.65 5.39
N GLU A 131 -1.10 9.46 5.27
CA GLU A 131 0.30 9.34 4.80
C GLU A 131 0.46 9.86 3.36
N ALA A 132 -0.54 9.64 2.48
CA ALA A 132 -0.55 10.19 1.13
C ALA A 132 -0.57 11.73 1.12
N GLU A 133 -1.31 12.36 2.04
CA GLU A 133 -1.35 13.82 2.17
C GLU A 133 -0.01 14.38 2.64
N TYR A 134 0.67 13.69 3.58
CA TYR A 134 2.03 14.08 3.95
C TYR A 134 2.99 14.02 2.76
N ASN A 135 2.84 13.04 1.87
CA ASN A 135 3.65 12.93 0.67
C ASN A 135 3.33 14.06 -0.32
N LEU A 136 2.05 14.36 -0.53
CA LEU A 136 1.58 15.47 -1.39
C LEU A 136 2.04 16.84 -0.87
N ASP A 137 2.11 17.07 0.45
CA ASP A 137 2.67 18.29 1.04
C ASP A 137 4.12 18.55 0.60
N LEU A 138 4.92 17.48 0.39
CA LEU A 138 6.29 17.59 -0.12
C LEU A 138 6.30 18.02 -1.58
N ILE A 139 5.37 17.50 -2.39
CA ILE A 139 5.25 17.87 -3.80
C ILE A 139 4.77 19.32 -3.93
N LYS A 140 3.78 19.72 -3.14
CA LYS A 140 3.29 21.09 -3.07
C LYS A 140 4.40 22.10 -2.74
N LYS A 141 5.42 21.70 -1.95
CA LYS A 141 6.57 22.53 -1.62
C LYS A 141 7.45 22.85 -2.82
N LEU A 142 7.40 22.07 -3.88
CA LEU A 142 8.17 22.33 -5.12
C LEU A 142 7.68 23.59 -5.83
N ASP A 143 6.37 23.66 -6.10
CA ASP A 143 5.66 24.82 -6.64
C ASP A 143 4.19 24.77 -6.17
N LYS A 144 3.85 25.61 -5.19
CA LYS A 144 2.52 25.61 -4.57
C LYS A 144 1.41 25.97 -5.58
N LYS A 145 1.63 27.02 -6.39
CA LYS A 145 0.62 27.49 -7.34
C LYS A 145 0.36 26.45 -8.41
N LEU A 146 1.41 25.93 -9.02
CA LEU A 146 1.29 24.90 -10.07
C LEU A 146 0.65 23.62 -9.53
N PHE A 147 0.95 23.25 -8.26
CA PHE A 147 0.31 22.11 -7.60
C PHE A 147 -1.20 22.33 -7.43
N GLU A 148 -1.62 23.51 -6.95
CA GLU A 148 -3.04 23.83 -6.73
C GLU A 148 -3.81 23.93 -8.05
N ASP A 149 -3.22 24.55 -9.08
CA ASP A 149 -3.83 24.67 -10.42
C ASP A 149 -4.02 23.33 -11.14
N ARG A 150 -3.19 22.32 -10.82
CA ARG A 150 -3.19 20.99 -11.49
C ARG A 150 -3.58 19.85 -10.58
N PHE A 151 -4.08 20.14 -9.39
CA PHE A 151 -4.36 19.10 -8.38
C PHE A 151 -5.36 18.07 -8.87
N GLU A 152 -4.93 16.82 -8.80
CA GLU A 152 -5.75 15.65 -9.09
C GLU A 152 -5.19 14.44 -8.33
N ILE A 153 -6.07 13.57 -7.85
CA ILE A 153 -5.69 12.33 -7.17
C ILE A 153 -5.79 11.16 -8.15
N ASN A 154 -4.69 10.43 -8.29
CA ASN A 154 -4.66 9.14 -8.97
C ASN A 154 -3.86 8.16 -8.13
N THR A 155 -4.47 7.02 -7.78
CA THR A 155 -3.88 5.96 -6.95
C THR A 155 -3.66 4.67 -7.72
N GLN A 156 -3.96 4.65 -9.02
CA GLN A 156 -4.00 3.45 -9.83
C GLN A 156 -2.64 2.75 -9.92
N ILE A 157 -2.65 1.43 -9.70
CA ILE A 157 -1.56 0.51 -10.04
C ILE A 157 -1.90 -0.22 -11.34
N PHE A 158 -0.88 -0.77 -12.00
CA PHE A 158 -1.03 -1.41 -13.30
C PHE A 158 -0.55 -2.86 -13.23
N LEU A 159 -1.49 -3.78 -13.42
CA LEU A 159 -1.21 -5.20 -13.53
C LEU A 159 -0.67 -5.50 -14.93
N ASP A 160 0.38 -6.29 -15.02
CA ASP A 160 0.87 -6.74 -16.31
C ASP A 160 0.20 -8.06 -16.75
N LYS A 161 0.49 -8.46 -18.00
CA LYS A 161 -0.11 -9.65 -18.60
C LYS A 161 0.21 -10.92 -17.78
N SER A 162 1.40 -11.04 -17.24
CA SER A 162 1.79 -12.21 -16.45
C SER A 162 1.03 -12.31 -15.12
N ASN A 163 0.72 -11.15 -14.49
CA ASN A 163 -0.09 -11.14 -13.29
C ASN A 163 -1.53 -11.58 -13.58
N LEU A 164 -2.11 -11.09 -14.68
CA LEU A 164 -3.47 -11.45 -15.10
C LEU A 164 -3.57 -12.93 -15.47
N GLU A 165 -2.60 -13.47 -16.22
CA GLU A 165 -2.52 -14.88 -16.58
C GLU A 165 -2.40 -15.80 -15.36
N ALA A 166 -1.61 -15.39 -14.34
CA ALA A 166 -1.49 -16.15 -13.08
C ALA A 166 -2.83 -16.26 -12.34
N ALA A 167 -3.57 -15.15 -12.25
CA ALA A 167 -4.90 -15.15 -11.64
C ALA A 167 -5.91 -15.97 -12.49
N GLU A 168 -5.93 -15.78 -13.79
CA GLU A 168 -6.81 -16.51 -14.70
C GLU A 168 -6.62 -18.03 -14.59
N LYS A 169 -5.34 -18.47 -14.59
CA LYS A 169 -5.02 -19.89 -14.40
C LYS A 169 -5.55 -20.42 -13.07
N PHE A 170 -5.34 -19.69 -11.97
CA PHE A 170 -5.81 -20.09 -10.65
C PHE A 170 -7.33 -20.22 -10.59
N PHE A 171 -8.06 -19.26 -11.15
CA PHE A 171 -9.53 -19.29 -11.22
C PHE A 171 -10.05 -20.45 -12.04
N LYS A 172 -9.43 -20.72 -13.20
CA LYS A 172 -9.80 -21.82 -14.09
C LYS A 172 -9.52 -23.19 -13.45
N ASP A 173 -8.33 -23.37 -12.89
CA ASP A 173 -7.91 -24.64 -12.30
C ASP A 173 -8.80 -25.04 -11.11
N ASN A 174 -9.38 -24.06 -10.40
CA ASN A 174 -10.25 -24.28 -9.25
C ASN A 174 -11.76 -24.09 -9.57
N SER A 175 -12.13 -23.82 -10.82
CA SER A 175 -13.53 -23.56 -11.24
C SER A 175 -14.20 -22.45 -10.41
N ILE A 176 -13.46 -21.37 -10.07
CA ILE A 176 -13.94 -20.24 -9.27
C ILE A 176 -14.87 -19.36 -10.12
N GLY A 177 -16.04 -19.02 -9.58
CA GLY A 177 -17.04 -18.18 -10.23
C GLY A 177 -16.77 -16.67 -10.10
N ASP A 178 -17.83 -15.88 -10.25
CA ASP A 178 -17.76 -14.43 -10.27
C ASP A 178 -18.03 -13.76 -8.90
N LYS A 179 -18.75 -14.45 -8.00
CA LYS A 179 -19.04 -13.96 -6.65
C LYS A 179 -17.93 -14.35 -5.70
N VAL A 180 -16.89 -13.53 -5.66
CA VAL A 180 -15.63 -13.83 -4.98
C VAL A 180 -15.37 -12.87 -3.83
N LEU A 181 -15.11 -13.42 -2.64
CA LEU A 181 -14.51 -12.73 -1.51
C LEU A 181 -13.01 -13.08 -1.44
N VAL A 182 -12.14 -12.09 -1.58
CA VAL A 182 -10.70 -12.27 -1.33
C VAL A 182 -10.38 -11.82 0.08
N VAL A 183 -9.70 -12.69 0.84
CA VAL A 183 -9.32 -12.44 2.23
C VAL A 183 -7.81 -12.48 2.38
N ASN A 184 -7.21 -11.46 3.01
CA ASN A 184 -5.80 -11.46 3.38
C ASN A 184 -5.66 -11.39 4.91
N PRO A 185 -5.59 -12.55 5.60
CA PRO A 185 -5.56 -12.62 7.05
C PRO A 185 -4.16 -12.40 7.64
N PHE A 186 -3.10 -12.65 6.86
CA PHE A 186 -1.74 -12.69 7.36
C PHE A 186 -1.05 -11.32 7.29
N MET A 187 -0.44 -10.93 8.39
CA MET A 187 0.20 -9.61 8.53
C MET A 187 1.63 -9.73 9.04
N GLY A 188 2.52 -8.90 8.53
CA GLY A 188 3.92 -8.81 8.97
C GLY A 188 4.14 -8.13 10.35
N GLY A 189 3.10 -8.03 11.18
CA GLY A 189 3.20 -7.52 12.57
C GLY A 189 3.32 -6.00 12.71
N SER A 190 2.98 -5.22 11.68
CA SER A 190 3.01 -3.74 11.77
C SER A 190 1.79 -3.14 12.46
N ALA A 191 0.69 -3.87 12.57
CA ALA A 191 -0.54 -3.49 13.25
C ALA A 191 -1.15 -4.72 13.95
N LYS A 192 -2.16 -4.50 14.81
CA LYS A 192 -2.97 -5.57 15.36
C LYS A 192 -3.89 -6.17 14.31
N ASN A 193 -4.25 -7.45 14.51
CA ASN A 193 -5.20 -8.19 13.69
C ASN A 193 -6.09 -9.07 14.59
N ILE A 194 -7.08 -9.71 14.02
CA ILE A 194 -7.82 -10.82 14.63
C ILE A 194 -7.08 -12.14 14.40
N THR A 195 -7.38 -13.15 15.19
CA THR A 195 -6.73 -14.48 15.11
C THR A 195 -7.24 -15.29 13.92
N ASP A 196 -6.51 -16.36 13.56
CA ASP A 196 -6.92 -17.28 12.49
C ASP A 196 -8.25 -17.97 12.83
N ASP A 197 -8.50 -18.30 14.12
CA ASP A 197 -9.77 -18.86 14.56
C ASP A 197 -10.93 -17.86 14.40
N GLN A 198 -10.69 -16.57 14.64
CA GLN A 198 -11.67 -15.52 14.43
C GLN A 198 -11.94 -15.28 12.94
N TYR A 199 -10.90 -15.35 12.07
CA TYR A 199 -11.09 -15.36 10.63
C TYR A 199 -11.93 -16.55 10.18
N ALA A 200 -11.60 -17.77 10.64
CA ALA A 200 -12.35 -18.97 10.30
C ALA A 200 -13.83 -18.86 10.70
N ASP A 201 -14.11 -18.33 11.88
CA ASP A 201 -15.48 -18.16 12.39
C ASP A 201 -16.29 -17.15 11.54
N ILE A 202 -15.70 -16.01 11.19
CA ILE A 202 -16.30 -15.02 10.29
C ILE A 202 -16.60 -15.64 8.92
N LEU A 203 -15.61 -16.33 8.34
CA LEU A 203 -15.75 -16.88 7.00
C LEU A 203 -16.77 -18.02 6.93
N ARG A 204 -16.84 -18.88 7.96
CA ARG A 204 -17.91 -19.88 8.07
C ARG A 204 -19.29 -19.20 8.04
N GLU A 205 -19.48 -18.17 8.82
CA GLU A 205 -20.77 -17.48 8.87
C GLU A 205 -21.14 -16.84 7.56
N ILE A 206 -20.18 -16.20 6.85
CA ILE A 206 -20.41 -15.63 5.53
C ILE A 206 -20.80 -16.71 4.51
N ILE A 207 -20.06 -17.83 4.47
CA ILE A 207 -20.35 -18.94 3.55
C ILE A 207 -21.69 -19.61 3.89
N ASP A 208 -22.06 -19.69 5.17
CA ASP A 208 -23.34 -20.27 5.59
C ASP A 208 -24.52 -19.39 5.21
N ARG A 209 -24.35 -18.05 5.15
CA ARG A 209 -25.37 -17.10 4.69
C ARG A 209 -25.39 -16.97 3.17
N GLU A 210 -24.21 -17.01 2.50
CA GLU A 210 -24.00 -16.80 1.07
C GLU A 210 -23.51 -18.09 0.39
N LYS A 211 -24.42 -18.99 0.03
CA LYS A 211 -24.09 -20.34 -0.44
C LYS A 211 -23.37 -20.42 -1.80
N ASP A 212 -23.45 -19.38 -2.60
CA ASP A 212 -22.85 -19.30 -3.95
C ASP A 212 -21.52 -18.55 -4.00
N ILE A 213 -20.97 -18.18 -2.84
CA ILE A 213 -19.70 -17.43 -2.75
C ILE A 213 -18.50 -18.36 -2.89
N ASP A 214 -17.47 -17.87 -3.58
CA ASP A 214 -16.12 -18.41 -3.56
C ASP A 214 -15.23 -17.55 -2.65
N VAL A 215 -14.52 -18.17 -1.72
CA VAL A 215 -13.61 -17.47 -0.80
C VAL A 215 -12.17 -17.80 -1.16
N ILE A 216 -11.35 -16.79 -1.40
CA ILE A 216 -9.92 -16.97 -1.67
C ILE A 216 -9.12 -16.37 -0.53
N VAL A 217 -8.44 -17.22 0.23
CA VAL A 217 -7.44 -16.79 1.21
C VAL A 217 -6.13 -16.54 0.48
N THR A 218 -5.55 -15.35 0.64
CA THR A 218 -4.25 -15.02 0.04
C THR A 218 -3.15 -15.07 1.08
N ALA A 219 -2.00 -15.64 0.71
CA ALA A 219 -0.83 -15.78 1.56
C ALA A 219 0.46 -15.53 0.78
N HIS A 220 1.53 -15.13 1.49
CA HIS A 220 2.88 -15.31 0.98
C HIS A 220 3.24 -16.79 1.08
N ILE A 221 4.09 -17.29 0.18
CA ILE A 221 4.48 -18.72 0.18
C ILE A 221 5.05 -19.20 1.52
N SER A 222 5.72 -18.32 2.27
CA SER A 222 6.21 -18.67 3.61
C SER A 222 5.11 -18.90 4.66
N ASP A 223 3.89 -18.49 4.37
CA ASP A 223 2.71 -18.65 5.22
C ASP A 223 1.73 -19.70 4.63
N GLU A 224 2.18 -20.50 3.66
CA GLU A 224 1.33 -21.47 2.96
C GLU A 224 0.74 -22.51 3.93
N ASP A 225 1.57 -23.10 4.79
CA ASP A 225 1.11 -24.08 5.80
C ASP A 225 0.03 -23.46 6.72
N ARG A 226 0.26 -22.22 7.17
CA ARG A 226 -0.72 -21.49 7.97
C ARG A 226 -2.01 -21.20 7.18
N GLY A 227 -1.87 -20.98 5.88
CA GLY A 227 -3.01 -20.83 4.97
C GLY A 227 -3.84 -22.10 4.88
N LEU A 228 -3.19 -23.26 4.74
CA LEU A 228 -3.85 -24.57 4.70
C LEU A 228 -4.54 -24.88 6.04
N ASP A 229 -3.88 -24.62 7.17
CA ASP A 229 -4.47 -24.75 8.51
C ASP A 229 -5.74 -23.88 8.65
N LEU A 230 -5.73 -22.66 8.08
CA LEU A 230 -6.91 -21.80 8.10
C LEU A 230 -8.06 -22.38 7.26
N LEU A 231 -7.77 -22.94 6.08
CA LEU A 231 -8.79 -23.60 5.26
C LEU A 231 -9.41 -24.79 6.01
N GLU A 232 -8.59 -25.61 6.69
CA GLU A 232 -9.06 -26.72 7.52
C GLU A 232 -9.99 -26.23 8.65
N LYS A 233 -9.59 -25.15 9.34
CA LYS A 233 -10.41 -24.51 10.38
C LYS A 233 -11.74 -23.97 9.86
N ILE A 234 -11.79 -23.45 8.64
CA ILE A 234 -13.02 -22.98 7.99
C ILE A 234 -13.92 -24.19 7.71
N GLY A 235 -13.38 -25.29 7.21
CA GLY A 235 -14.08 -26.56 7.01
C GLY A 235 -15.34 -26.41 6.15
N ARG A 236 -15.28 -25.67 5.05
CA ARG A 236 -16.35 -25.44 4.07
C ARG A 236 -15.81 -25.65 2.66
N ASP A 237 -16.70 -26.06 1.75
CA ASP A 237 -16.41 -26.09 0.32
C ASP A 237 -16.26 -24.67 -0.24
N ARG A 238 -15.67 -24.58 -1.44
CA ARG A 238 -15.48 -23.31 -2.17
C ARG A 238 -14.57 -22.29 -1.43
N VAL A 239 -13.61 -22.83 -0.66
CA VAL A 239 -12.56 -22.04 -0.02
C VAL A 239 -11.22 -22.45 -0.61
N TYR A 240 -10.47 -21.50 -1.11
CA TYR A 240 -9.24 -21.74 -1.87
C TYR A 240 -8.08 -20.96 -1.27
N LEU A 241 -6.87 -21.53 -1.33
CA LEU A 241 -5.65 -20.83 -0.95
C LEU A 241 -4.89 -20.38 -2.19
N PHE A 242 -4.61 -19.10 -2.29
CA PHE A 242 -3.65 -18.53 -3.25
C PHE A 242 -2.36 -18.16 -2.50
N ALA A 243 -1.45 -19.13 -2.36
CA ALA A 243 -0.11 -18.87 -1.83
C ALA A 243 0.81 -18.41 -2.96
N ASN A 244 1.46 -17.26 -2.77
CA ASN A 244 2.29 -16.63 -3.80
C ASN A 244 3.70 -16.34 -3.29
N GLY A 245 4.71 -16.96 -3.91
CA GLY A 245 6.14 -16.72 -3.65
C GLY A 245 6.80 -15.76 -4.64
N GLY A 246 6.06 -15.31 -5.65
CA GLY A 246 6.55 -14.47 -6.74
C GLY A 246 6.20 -12.99 -6.56
N GLU A 247 5.75 -12.38 -7.64
CA GLU A 247 5.36 -10.96 -7.64
C GLU A 247 4.12 -10.70 -6.79
N LEU A 248 4.18 -9.71 -5.92
CA LEU A 248 3.04 -9.30 -5.10
C LEU A 248 1.80 -8.94 -5.95
N LEU A 249 1.99 -8.43 -7.17
CA LEU A 249 0.89 -8.09 -8.07
C LEU A 249 0.14 -9.32 -8.63
N ASN A 250 0.64 -10.55 -8.45
CA ASN A 250 -0.17 -11.76 -8.68
C ASN A 250 -1.34 -11.82 -7.68
N ILE A 251 -1.10 -11.48 -6.40
CA ILE A 251 -2.18 -11.29 -5.42
C ILE A 251 -3.08 -10.13 -5.85
N GLY A 252 -2.50 -9.03 -6.37
CA GLY A 252 -3.26 -7.92 -6.93
C GLY A 252 -4.20 -8.35 -8.08
N ALA A 253 -3.76 -9.24 -8.95
CA ALA A 253 -4.60 -9.76 -10.03
C ALA A 253 -5.76 -10.64 -9.53
N VAL A 254 -5.53 -11.43 -8.48
CA VAL A 254 -6.60 -12.18 -7.77
C VAL A 254 -7.59 -11.20 -7.13
N ILE A 255 -7.09 -10.18 -6.41
CA ILE A 255 -7.92 -9.11 -5.81
C ILE A 255 -8.73 -8.38 -6.87
N ASN A 256 -8.16 -8.15 -8.07
CA ASN A 256 -8.85 -7.45 -9.16
C ASN A 256 -10.11 -8.18 -9.63
N ARG A 257 -10.19 -9.50 -9.46
CA ARG A 257 -11.38 -10.32 -9.76
C ARG A 257 -12.36 -10.44 -8.59
N ALA A 258 -11.97 -9.98 -7.40
CA ALA A 258 -12.85 -10.02 -6.24
C ALA A 258 -14.04 -9.06 -6.38
N LYS A 259 -15.20 -9.47 -5.88
CA LYS A 259 -16.32 -8.56 -5.60
C LYS A 259 -16.06 -7.76 -4.33
N VAL A 260 -15.55 -8.43 -3.30
CA VAL A 260 -15.18 -7.81 -2.02
C VAL A 260 -13.79 -8.27 -1.59
N TYR A 261 -13.04 -7.36 -1.00
CA TYR A 261 -11.78 -7.65 -0.31
C TYR A 261 -11.93 -7.45 1.19
N PHE A 262 -11.42 -8.40 1.98
CA PHE A 262 -11.37 -8.32 3.44
C PHE A 262 -9.95 -8.55 3.97
N GLY A 263 -9.48 -7.69 4.89
CA GLY A 263 -8.16 -7.85 5.51
C GLY A 263 -7.83 -6.79 6.53
N GLY A 264 -6.61 -6.85 7.06
CA GLY A 264 -6.07 -5.85 7.98
C GLY A 264 -5.28 -4.73 7.28
N SER A 265 -4.59 -3.91 8.07
CA SER A 265 -3.71 -2.83 7.58
C SER A 265 -2.43 -3.38 6.94
N THR A 266 -2.49 -3.78 5.67
CA THR A 266 -1.41 -4.45 4.93
C THR A 266 -1.20 -3.89 3.52
N GLY A 267 -0.11 -4.32 2.86
CA GLY A 267 0.14 -4.01 1.44
C GLY A 267 -1.02 -4.42 0.51
N PRO A 268 -1.53 -5.66 0.59
CA PRO A 268 -2.70 -6.10 -0.18
C PRO A 268 -3.95 -5.22 -0.02
N THR A 269 -4.21 -4.67 1.17
CA THR A 269 -5.32 -3.72 1.39
C THR A 269 -5.15 -2.44 0.57
N HIS A 270 -3.94 -1.91 0.50
CA HIS A 270 -3.64 -0.74 -0.35
C HIS A 270 -3.71 -1.08 -1.84
N ILE A 271 -3.31 -2.30 -2.24
CA ILE A 271 -3.48 -2.80 -3.61
C ILE A 271 -4.97 -2.86 -3.96
N ALA A 272 -5.81 -3.44 -3.09
CA ALA A 272 -7.26 -3.47 -3.28
C ALA A 272 -7.85 -2.07 -3.46
N GLY A 273 -7.38 -1.11 -2.65
CA GLY A 273 -7.76 0.30 -2.77
C GLY A 273 -7.37 0.92 -4.10
N SER A 274 -6.14 0.69 -4.55
CA SER A 274 -5.63 1.19 -5.84
C SER A 274 -6.32 0.54 -7.06
N LEU A 275 -6.90 -0.64 -6.87
CA LEU A 275 -7.72 -1.35 -7.87
C LEU A 275 -9.22 -1.00 -7.74
N GLN A 276 -9.58 -0.02 -6.90
CA GLN A 276 -10.96 0.44 -6.69
C GLN A 276 -11.94 -0.67 -6.29
N LYS A 277 -11.47 -1.63 -5.47
CA LYS A 277 -12.31 -2.72 -4.99
C LYS A 277 -13.18 -2.28 -3.81
N SER A 278 -14.29 -2.96 -3.61
CA SER A 278 -15.11 -2.86 -2.39
C SER A 278 -14.35 -3.49 -1.22
N ILE A 279 -14.13 -2.74 -0.13
CA ILE A 279 -13.20 -3.14 0.94
C ILE A 279 -13.87 -3.11 2.31
N VAL A 280 -13.66 -4.19 3.08
CA VAL A 280 -13.83 -4.21 4.53
C VAL A 280 -12.46 -4.41 5.17
N ALA A 281 -12.04 -3.49 6.03
CA ALA A 281 -10.68 -3.52 6.56
C ALA A 281 -10.60 -3.27 8.07
N LEU A 282 -9.75 -4.06 8.75
CA LEU A 282 -9.52 -3.98 10.18
C LEU A 282 -8.37 -3.02 10.48
N TYR A 283 -8.63 -2.03 11.32
CA TYR A 283 -7.62 -1.06 11.75
C TYR A 283 -7.68 -0.83 13.26
N PRO A 284 -6.49 -0.68 13.94
CA PRO A 284 -6.45 -0.28 15.34
C PRO A 284 -6.89 1.18 15.51
N LYS A 285 -7.43 1.51 16.69
CA LYS A 285 -7.73 2.90 17.06
C LYS A 285 -6.47 3.73 17.36
N LYS A 286 -5.34 3.08 17.66
CA LYS A 286 -4.06 3.76 17.93
C LYS A 286 -3.67 4.67 16.78
N ALA A 287 -3.59 5.98 17.02
CA ALA A 287 -3.38 7.00 15.99
C ALA A 287 -2.24 6.68 14.99
N THR A 288 -1.10 6.16 15.47
CA THR A 288 0.05 5.81 14.62
C THR A 288 -0.15 4.56 13.75
N GLN A 289 -1.25 3.82 13.94
CA GLN A 289 -1.63 2.61 13.19
C GLN A 289 -3.05 2.69 12.62
N SER A 290 -3.76 3.79 12.86
CA SER A 290 -5.17 3.98 12.49
C SER A 290 -5.38 4.16 10.98
N SER A 291 -6.63 3.98 10.55
CA SER A 291 -7.08 4.26 9.18
C SER A 291 -6.98 5.75 8.81
N ILE A 292 -7.02 6.67 9.79
CA ILE A 292 -6.80 8.11 9.54
C ILE A 292 -5.43 8.33 8.88
N ARG A 293 -4.41 7.63 9.35
CA ARG A 293 -3.06 7.73 8.78
C ARG A 293 -2.79 6.74 7.65
N TRP A 294 -3.22 5.50 7.81
CA TRP A 294 -2.82 4.38 6.95
C TRP A 294 -3.99 3.73 6.22
N GLY A 295 -5.15 4.38 6.17
CA GLY A 295 -6.29 3.90 5.41
C GLY A 295 -5.99 3.80 3.92
N VAL A 296 -6.93 3.30 3.19
CA VAL A 296 -6.93 3.35 1.72
C VAL A 296 -7.12 4.80 1.28
N PHE A 297 -6.44 5.22 0.24
CA PHE A 297 -6.52 6.58 -0.28
C PHE A 297 -7.09 6.59 -1.70
N GLY A 298 -8.04 7.49 -1.97
CA GLY A 298 -8.63 7.65 -3.30
C GLY A 298 -9.61 6.53 -3.72
N ASN A 299 -10.14 5.77 -2.76
CA ASN A 299 -11.25 4.84 -2.94
C ASN A 299 -12.27 5.10 -1.83
N GLU A 300 -13.51 5.33 -2.19
CA GLU A 300 -14.60 5.68 -1.25
C GLU A 300 -15.38 4.45 -0.76
N ASP A 301 -15.31 3.30 -1.46
CA ASP A 301 -16.02 2.08 -1.04
C ASP A 301 -15.20 1.24 -0.05
N VAL A 302 -14.92 1.85 1.10
CA VAL A 302 -14.15 1.23 2.18
C VAL A 302 -14.90 1.34 3.51
N THR A 303 -15.14 0.20 4.17
CA THR A 303 -15.58 0.17 5.57
C THR A 303 -14.41 -0.18 6.48
N TYR A 304 -14.08 0.72 7.39
CA TYR A 304 -13.10 0.45 8.44
C TYR A 304 -13.81 -0.07 9.69
N ILE A 305 -13.41 -1.27 10.13
CA ILE A 305 -13.82 -1.82 11.42
C ILE A 305 -12.66 -1.60 12.40
N ILE A 306 -12.98 -1.00 13.54
CA ILE A 306 -12.03 -0.68 14.61
C ILE A 306 -12.43 -1.48 15.85
N PRO A 307 -11.88 -2.69 16.06
CA PRO A 307 -12.31 -3.58 17.13
C PRO A 307 -12.08 -3.01 18.53
N ASP A 308 -11.07 -2.17 18.72
CA ASP A 308 -10.69 -1.55 19.99
C ASP A 308 -11.23 -0.10 20.18
N GLU A 309 -12.25 0.31 19.40
CA GLU A 309 -12.75 1.69 19.40
C GLU A 309 -13.18 2.17 20.80
N ASN A 310 -13.90 1.33 21.53
CA ASN A 310 -14.49 1.64 22.83
C ASN A 310 -13.79 0.98 24.02
N THR A 311 -12.59 0.41 23.81
CA THR A 311 -11.87 -0.31 24.85
C THR A 311 -10.47 0.26 25.10
N LYS A 312 -9.90 -0.05 26.27
CA LYS A 312 -8.51 0.27 26.60
C LYS A 312 -7.63 -0.90 26.10
N GLU A 313 -7.10 -0.76 24.91
CA GLU A 313 -6.37 -1.81 24.21
C GLU A 313 -4.94 -2.00 24.74
N ASN A 314 -4.51 -3.24 24.85
CA ASN A 314 -3.10 -3.58 25.16
C ASN A 314 -2.30 -3.67 23.85
N TYR A 315 -1.55 -2.61 23.53
CA TYR A 315 -0.75 -2.55 22.29
C TYR A 315 0.54 -3.38 22.30
N LYS A 316 0.79 -4.15 23.34
CA LYS A 316 1.90 -5.13 23.34
C LYS A 316 1.51 -6.44 22.67
N HIS A 317 0.22 -6.77 22.66
CA HIS A 317 -0.31 -7.97 21.98
C HIS A 317 -0.48 -7.69 20.48
N LYS A 318 -0.36 -8.75 19.66
CA LYS A 318 -0.56 -8.67 18.20
C LYS A 318 -2.03 -8.75 17.82
N ASP A 319 -2.88 -9.32 18.67
CA ASP A 319 -4.29 -9.54 18.43
C ASP A 319 -5.15 -8.52 19.18
N PHE A 320 -6.39 -8.32 18.73
CA PHE A 320 -7.35 -7.46 19.40
C PHE A 320 -7.98 -8.17 20.60
N ASP A 321 -7.71 -7.70 21.82
CA ASP A 321 -8.33 -8.23 23.05
C ASP A 321 -9.83 -7.91 23.13
N SER A 322 -10.29 -6.95 22.35
CA SER A 322 -11.68 -6.43 22.34
C SER A 322 -12.58 -7.04 21.28
N TYR A 323 -12.07 -8.00 20.50
CA TYR A 323 -12.90 -8.74 19.53
C TYR A 323 -14.01 -9.52 20.25
N ASN A 324 -15.23 -9.45 19.73
CA ASN A 324 -16.42 -10.10 20.28
C ASN A 324 -17.50 -10.29 19.20
N GLU A 325 -18.63 -10.96 19.54
CA GLU A 325 -19.72 -11.25 18.61
C GLU A 325 -20.29 -10.00 17.91
N LYS A 326 -20.36 -8.87 18.59
CA LYS A 326 -20.83 -7.62 17.97
C LYS A 326 -19.87 -7.11 16.88
N ILE A 327 -18.57 -7.26 17.09
CA ILE A 327 -17.56 -6.91 16.09
C ILE A 327 -17.61 -7.89 14.92
N LYS A 328 -17.75 -9.19 15.21
CA LYS A 328 -17.97 -10.22 14.19
C LYS A 328 -19.15 -9.89 13.30
N GLU A 329 -20.32 -9.66 13.88
CA GLU A 329 -21.54 -9.32 13.13
C GLU A 329 -21.36 -8.07 12.26
N LYS A 330 -20.69 -7.03 12.78
CA LYS A 330 -20.35 -5.85 11.97
C LYS A 330 -19.51 -6.20 10.74
N ILE A 331 -18.54 -7.11 10.87
CA ILE A 331 -17.67 -7.53 9.74
C ILE A 331 -18.52 -8.33 8.75
N VAL A 332 -19.25 -9.33 9.23
CA VAL A 332 -20.09 -10.22 8.40
C VAL A 332 -21.10 -9.39 7.61
N GLN A 333 -21.85 -8.51 8.27
CA GLN A 333 -22.85 -7.68 7.61
C GLN A 333 -22.23 -6.72 6.59
N ALA A 334 -21.09 -6.09 6.93
CA ALA A 334 -20.41 -5.18 6.00
C ALA A 334 -19.89 -5.90 4.73
N ILE A 335 -19.55 -7.19 4.81
CA ILE A 335 -19.15 -8.00 3.67
C ILE A 335 -20.38 -8.43 2.86
N ILE A 336 -21.43 -8.94 3.51
CA ILE A 336 -22.67 -9.40 2.85
C ILE A 336 -23.32 -8.24 2.08
N ASP A 337 -23.49 -7.08 2.69
CA ASP A 337 -24.08 -5.89 2.03
C ASP A 337 -23.36 -5.51 0.72
N ARG A 338 -22.07 -5.86 0.61
CA ARG A 338 -21.26 -5.60 -0.60
C ARG A 338 -21.32 -6.73 -1.61
N LEU A 339 -21.52 -7.95 -1.15
CA LEU A 339 -21.69 -9.11 -2.03
C LEU A 339 -23.04 -9.10 -2.74
N GLU A 340 -24.04 -8.45 -2.16
CA GLU A 340 -25.39 -8.34 -2.72
C GLU A 340 -25.55 -7.18 -3.72
N ARG A 341 -24.65 -6.17 -3.71
CA ARG A 341 -24.61 -5.06 -4.69
C ARG A 341 -24.13 -5.54 -6.06
#